data_91115ec2cefa9b6ba175955ab5ff9af0
#
_entry.id   91115ec2cefa9b6ba175955ab5ff9af0
#
_cell.length_a   1.000
_cell.length_b   1.000
_cell.length_c   1.000
_cell.angle_alpha   90.00
_cell.angle_beta   90.00
_cell.angle_gamma   90.00
#
_symmetry.space_group_name_H-M   'P 1'
#
loop_
_entity.id
_entity.type
_entity.pdbx_description
1 polymer ?
#
loop_
_entity_poly.entity_id
_entity_poly.type
_entity_poly.pdbx_seq_one_letter_code
_entity_poly.pdbx_strand_id
1 'polypeptide(L)'
;AAMNSAELTTTILGEIRGVLDTFDYAALDAVAGELNSAGHVVVAGEGRSGFMAKAFAMRLMHLGVPVHVVGETTTPALGSADLLVAVSGSGTTASTVRAAQQATTVGGRVIAVTTDPDSPLAAAAAMVVHVPAATKYRKPGEAATIQPLSSLFDQVCHIVFDAVCLRLAMLRD
;
A
#
# COMPACT_ATOMS: atom_id res chain seq x y z
N ALA A 1 33.36 10.27 -8.61
CA ALA A 1 32.97 11.41 -7.76
C ALA A 1 31.61 11.13 -7.09
N ALA A 2 31.45 11.55 -5.82
CA ALA A 2 30.21 11.40 -5.11
C ALA A 2 29.12 12.29 -5.75
N MET A 3 27.88 11.79 -5.80
CA MET A 3 26.72 12.54 -6.30
C MET A 3 26.39 13.70 -5.36
N ASN A 4 26.08 14.86 -5.91
CA ASN A 4 25.54 15.98 -5.12
C ASN A 4 24.04 15.80 -4.84
N SER A 5 23.47 16.68 -4.00
CA SER A 5 22.06 16.54 -3.58
C SER A 5 21.07 16.65 -4.74
N ALA A 6 21.36 17.48 -5.74
CA ALA A 6 20.51 17.59 -6.93
C ALA A 6 20.53 16.30 -7.75
N GLU A 7 21.70 15.72 -7.94
CA GLU A 7 21.85 14.43 -8.63
C GLU A 7 21.18 13.29 -7.89
N LEU A 8 21.31 13.24 -6.55
CA LEU A 8 20.62 12.26 -5.71
C LEU A 8 19.11 12.38 -5.84
N THR A 9 18.56 13.58 -5.78
CA THR A 9 17.13 13.83 -5.93
C THR A 9 16.63 13.40 -7.31
N THR A 10 17.36 13.76 -8.36
CA THR A 10 17.01 13.35 -9.74
C THR A 10 17.04 11.83 -9.87
N THR A 11 18.01 11.16 -9.27
CA THR A 11 18.12 9.71 -9.28
C THR A 11 16.94 9.05 -8.57
N ILE A 12 16.54 9.55 -7.40
CA ILE A 12 15.36 9.06 -6.67
C ILE A 12 14.12 9.18 -7.53
N LEU A 13 13.87 10.33 -8.14
CA LEU A 13 12.72 10.54 -9.02
C LEU A 13 12.76 9.59 -10.23
N GLY A 14 13.94 9.34 -10.79
CA GLY A 14 14.11 8.39 -11.88
C GLY A 14 13.80 6.95 -11.48
N GLU A 15 14.18 6.55 -10.28
CA GLU A 15 13.83 5.22 -9.73
C GLU A 15 12.33 5.06 -9.57
N ILE A 16 11.66 6.07 -9.02
CA ILE A 16 10.20 6.10 -8.88
C ILE A 16 9.53 6.01 -10.26
N ARG A 17 9.97 6.82 -11.21
CA ARG A 17 9.46 6.80 -12.58
C ARG A 17 9.61 5.41 -13.21
N GLY A 18 10.75 4.76 -13.03
CA GLY A 18 10.99 3.43 -13.57
C GLY A 18 9.99 2.39 -13.06
N VAL A 19 9.63 2.43 -11.79
CA VAL A 19 8.58 1.54 -11.23
C VAL A 19 7.21 1.89 -11.81
N LEU A 20 6.87 3.17 -11.85
CA LEU A 20 5.57 3.64 -12.33
C LEU A 20 5.36 3.38 -13.83
N ASP A 21 6.42 3.33 -14.63
CA ASP A 21 6.33 3.03 -16.07
C ASP A 21 5.90 1.58 -16.35
N THR A 22 6.09 0.68 -15.40
CA THR A 22 5.68 -0.73 -15.52
C THR A 22 4.48 -1.09 -14.63
N PHE A 23 3.87 -0.11 -13.97
CA PHE A 23 2.80 -0.33 -13.00
C PHE A 23 1.49 -0.74 -13.68
N ASP A 24 0.72 -1.62 -13.05
CA ASP A 24 -0.64 -1.97 -13.50
C ASP A 24 -1.66 -0.97 -12.95
N TYR A 25 -1.99 0.01 -13.75
CA TYR A 25 -2.92 1.08 -13.36
C TYR A 25 -4.38 0.63 -13.29
N ALA A 26 -4.76 -0.46 -13.95
CA ALA A 26 -6.10 -1.04 -13.80
C ALA A 26 -6.36 -1.50 -12.35
N ALA A 27 -5.31 -1.94 -11.65
CA ALA A 27 -5.40 -2.28 -10.22
C ALA A 27 -5.79 -1.07 -9.37
N LEU A 28 -5.29 0.12 -9.68
CA LEU A 28 -5.65 1.34 -8.93
C LEU A 28 -7.12 1.72 -9.13
N ASP A 29 -7.65 1.60 -10.33
CA ASP A 29 -9.07 1.82 -10.60
C ASP A 29 -9.94 0.82 -9.83
N ALA A 30 -9.52 -0.43 -9.76
CA ALA A 30 -10.21 -1.47 -8.99
C ALA A 30 -10.18 -1.16 -7.48
N VAL A 31 -9.04 -0.71 -6.95
CA VAL A 31 -8.93 -0.29 -5.54
C VAL A 31 -9.87 0.88 -5.24
N ALA A 32 -9.93 1.89 -6.09
CA ALA A 32 -10.84 3.02 -5.92
C ALA A 32 -12.30 2.56 -5.87
N GLY A 33 -12.69 1.61 -6.72
CA GLY A 33 -14.02 1.00 -6.72
C GLY A 33 -14.33 0.27 -5.40
N GLU A 34 -13.38 -0.53 -4.91
CA GLU A 34 -13.52 -1.24 -3.62
C GLU A 34 -13.69 -0.25 -2.45
N LEU A 35 -12.89 0.81 -2.42
CA LEU A 35 -12.99 1.85 -1.39
C LEU A 35 -14.33 2.59 -1.45
N ASN A 36 -14.83 2.84 -2.66
CA ASN A 36 -16.11 3.52 -2.84
C ASN A 36 -17.30 2.68 -2.34
N SER A 37 -17.18 1.37 -2.39
CA SER A 37 -18.24 0.42 -1.98
C SER A 37 -18.12 -0.04 -0.53
N ALA A 38 -16.96 0.14 0.11
CA ALA A 38 -16.72 -0.35 1.46
C ALA A 38 -17.56 0.40 2.50
N GLY A 39 -18.10 -0.32 3.47
CA GLY A 39 -18.77 0.28 4.61
C GLY A 39 -17.80 0.93 5.59
N HIS A 40 -16.62 0.33 5.74
CA HIS A 40 -15.56 0.78 6.62
C HIS A 40 -14.22 0.26 6.11
N VAL A 41 -13.20 1.11 6.15
CA VAL A 41 -11.84 0.78 5.70
C VAL A 41 -10.91 0.78 6.90
N VAL A 42 -10.04 -0.21 6.97
CA VAL A 42 -8.95 -0.25 7.95
C VAL A 42 -7.63 -0.40 7.21
N VAL A 43 -6.61 0.32 7.63
CA VAL A 43 -5.28 0.21 7.05
C VAL A 43 -4.31 -0.43 8.03
N ALA A 44 -3.35 -1.20 7.50
CA ALA A 44 -2.31 -1.85 8.29
C ALA A 44 -0.95 -1.72 7.62
N GLY A 45 0.09 -1.57 8.40
CA GLY A 45 1.47 -1.52 7.96
C GLY A 45 2.40 -1.20 9.12
N GLU A 46 3.66 -1.57 8.99
CA GLU A 46 4.68 -1.33 10.01
C GLU A 46 5.78 -0.40 9.48
N GLY A 47 6.49 0.27 10.39
CA GLY A 47 7.60 1.15 10.05
C GLY A 47 7.23 2.22 9.05
N ARG A 48 8.10 2.48 8.06
CA ARG A 48 7.84 3.48 7.02
C ARG A 48 6.60 3.14 6.17
N SER A 49 6.38 1.86 5.87
CA SER A 49 5.16 1.43 5.17
C SER A 49 3.91 1.75 5.99
N GLY A 50 3.99 1.63 7.30
CA GLY A 50 2.92 2.05 8.21
C GLY A 50 2.63 3.55 8.14
N PHE A 51 3.64 4.40 7.98
CA PHE A 51 3.44 5.83 7.79
C PHE A 51 2.76 6.14 6.45
N MET A 52 3.09 5.40 5.39
CA MET A 52 2.41 5.54 4.10
C MET A 52 0.94 5.12 4.20
N ALA A 53 0.66 4.02 4.89
CA ALA A 53 -0.71 3.58 5.18
C ALA A 53 -1.50 4.62 5.98
N LYS A 54 -0.89 5.23 6.99
CA LYS A 54 -1.53 6.29 7.80
C LYS A 54 -1.79 7.57 7.00
N ALA A 55 -0.85 7.98 6.15
CA ALA A 55 -1.04 9.12 5.25
C ALA A 55 -2.22 8.87 4.31
N PHE A 56 -2.33 7.67 3.78
CA PHE A 56 -3.47 7.22 2.97
C PHE A 56 -4.78 7.27 3.76
N ALA A 57 -4.79 6.71 4.97
CA ALA A 57 -5.97 6.72 5.85
C ALA A 57 -6.45 8.14 6.14
N MET A 58 -5.54 9.06 6.41
CA MET A 58 -5.89 10.46 6.65
C MET A 58 -6.57 11.08 5.43
N ARG A 59 -6.08 10.82 4.22
CA ARG A 59 -6.70 11.35 3.01
C ARG A 59 -8.07 10.72 2.75
N LEU A 60 -8.23 9.43 3.00
CA LEU A 60 -9.52 8.76 2.92
C LEU A 60 -10.53 9.40 3.89
N MET A 61 -10.10 9.73 5.10
CA MET A 61 -10.93 10.43 6.09
C MET A 61 -11.39 11.80 5.55
N HIS A 62 -10.49 12.56 4.92
CA HIS A 62 -10.85 13.84 4.30
C HIS A 62 -11.87 13.70 3.17
N LEU A 63 -11.90 12.55 2.51
CA LEU A 63 -12.88 12.23 1.46
C LEU A 63 -14.20 11.68 2.02
N GLY A 64 -14.34 11.61 3.32
CA GLY A 64 -15.55 11.11 3.97
C GLY A 64 -15.64 9.59 4.07
N VAL A 65 -14.55 8.86 3.83
CA VAL A 65 -14.52 7.41 4.02
C VAL A 65 -14.39 7.10 5.51
N PRO A 66 -15.27 6.24 6.08
CA PRO A 66 -15.04 5.71 7.42
C PRO A 66 -13.76 4.87 7.43
N VAL A 67 -12.73 5.35 8.10
CA VAL A 67 -11.40 4.71 8.07
C VAL A 67 -10.73 4.73 9.44
N HIS A 68 -10.02 3.65 9.75
CA HIS A 68 -9.22 3.47 10.96
C HIS A 68 -7.88 2.82 10.63
N VAL A 69 -7.00 2.78 11.60
CA VAL A 69 -5.67 2.17 11.50
C VAL A 69 -5.58 1.02 12.48
N VAL A 70 -5.10 -0.13 12.03
CA VAL A 70 -4.87 -1.30 12.91
C VAL A 70 -3.93 -0.90 14.06
N GLY A 71 -4.31 -1.26 15.27
CA GLY A 71 -3.52 -1.01 16.47
C GLY A 71 -3.83 0.30 17.19
N GLU A 72 -4.63 1.19 16.62
CA GLU A 72 -5.09 2.39 17.33
C GLU A 72 -6.24 2.04 18.29
N THR A 73 -6.26 2.73 19.44
CA THR A 73 -7.17 2.42 20.55
C THR A 73 -8.65 2.46 20.16
N THR A 74 -9.01 3.36 19.27
CA THR A 74 -10.41 3.57 18.85
C THR A 74 -10.79 2.79 17.60
N THR A 75 -9.91 1.95 17.08
CA THR A 75 -10.21 1.12 15.90
C THR A 75 -11.17 0.00 16.29
N PRO A 76 -12.38 -0.05 15.69
CA PRO A 76 -13.31 -1.13 15.97
C PRO A 76 -12.81 -2.46 15.38
N ALA A 77 -13.34 -3.56 15.89
CA ALA A 77 -13.05 -4.88 15.32
C ALA A 77 -13.53 -4.96 13.88
N LEU A 78 -12.75 -5.63 13.04
CA LEU A 78 -13.11 -5.87 11.64
C LEU A 78 -14.35 -6.77 11.54
N GLY A 79 -15.23 -6.45 10.62
CA GLY A 79 -16.42 -7.23 10.29
C GLY A 79 -16.45 -7.64 8.82
N SER A 80 -17.49 -8.37 8.44
CA SER A 80 -17.62 -8.92 7.07
C SER A 80 -17.87 -7.87 5.99
N ALA A 81 -18.33 -6.67 6.36
CA ALA A 81 -18.54 -5.56 5.43
C ALA A 81 -17.29 -4.65 5.29
N ASP A 82 -16.22 -4.97 6.00
CA ASP A 82 -15.05 -4.12 6.08
C ASP A 82 -13.99 -4.49 5.03
N LEU A 83 -13.20 -3.50 4.67
CA LEU A 83 -12.06 -3.63 3.77
C LEU A 83 -10.78 -3.31 4.53
N LEU A 84 -9.82 -4.24 4.51
CA LEU A 84 -8.48 -4.01 5.01
C LEU A 84 -7.54 -3.72 3.85
N VAL A 85 -6.81 -2.61 3.93
CA VAL A 85 -5.67 -2.31 3.05
C VAL A 85 -4.39 -2.55 3.83
N ALA A 86 -3.67 -3.60 3.46
CA ALA A 86 -2.48 -4.06 4.17
C ALA A 86 -1.22 -3.80 3.34
N VAL A 87 -0.28 -3.05 3.90
CA VAL A 87 0.93 -2.59 3.21
C VAL A 87 2.15 -3.26 3.82
N SER A 88 2.83 -4.07 3.02
CA SER A 88 4.09 -4.73 3.40
C SER A 88 4.96 -4.95 2.17
N GLY A 89 6.13 -4.32 2.14
CA GLY A 89 7.07 -4.47 1.02
C GLY A 89 7.42 -5.93 0.77
N SER A 90 7.83 -6.65 1.79
CA SER A 90 8.17 -8.08 1.71
C SER A 90 6.94 -9.00 1.60
N GLY A 91 5.78 -8.54 2.06
CA GLY A 91 4.60 -9.40 2.23
C GLY A 91 4.73 -10.42 3.36
N THR A 92 5.74 -10.29 4.22
CA THR A 92 6.04 -11.24 5.31
C THR A 92 6.00 -10.62 6.70
N THR A 93 5.67 -9.33 6.82
CA THR A 93 5.58 -8.63 8.10
C THR A 93 4.52 -9.29 8.98
N ALA A 94 4.93 -9.89 10.10
CA ALA A 94 4.08 -10.79 10.88
C ALA A 94 2.76 -10.16 11.34
N SER A 95 2.79 -8.94 11.87
CA SER A 95 1.58 -8.24 12.32
C SER A 95 0.63 -7.89 11.18
N THR A 96 1.17 -7.50 10.03
CA THR A 96 0.38 -7.15 8.84
C THR A 96 -0.26 -8.40 8.23
N VAL A 97 0.48 -9.49 8.13
CA VAL A 97 -0.05 -10.79 7.67
C VAL A 97 -1.15 -11.29 8.61
N ARG A 98 -0.94 -11.17 9.92
CA ARG A 98 -1.95 -11.57 10.92
C ARG A 98 -3.22 -10.75 10.78
N ALA A 99 -3.12 -9.44 10.60
CA ALA A 99 -4.29 -8.58 10.37
C ALA A 99 -5.08 -9.01 9.14
N ALA A 100 -4.39 -9.34 8.04
CA ALA A 100 -5.02 -9.83 6.81
C ALA A 100 -5.72 -11.17 7.03
N GLN A 101 -5.09 -12.10 7.73
CA GLN A 101 -5.68 -13.41 8.05
C GLN A 101 -6.93 -13.27 8.94
N GLN A 102 -6.89 -12.39 9.93
CA GLN A 102 -8.05 -12.11 10.79
C GLN A 102 -9.20 -11.49 10.00
N ALA A 103 -8.92 -10.53 9.12
CA ALA A 103 -9.93 -9.93 8.25
C ALA A 103 -10.62 -10.98 7.38
N THR A 104 -9.85 -11.87 6.76
CA THR A 104 -10.38 -12.96 5.94
C THR A 104 -11.24 -13.93 6.78
N THR A 105 -10.81 -14.27 7.99
CA THR A 105 -11.53 -15.18 8.88
C THR A 105 -12.93 -14.65 9.23
N VAL A 106 -13.10 -13.35 9.40
CA VAL A 106 -14.41 -12.75 9.70
C VAL A 106 -15.23 -12.41 8.44
N GLY A 107 -14.73 -12.77 7.26
CA GLY A 107 -15.42 -12.54 5.99
C GLY A 107 -15.20 -11.16 5.38
N GLY A 108 -14.29 -10.36 5.94
CA GLY A 108 -13.87 -9.09 5.36
C GLY A 108 -13.00 -9.27 4.12
N ARG A 109 -12.85 -8.22 3.32
CA ARG A 109 -12.00 -8.23 2.13
C ARG A 109 -10.65 -7.61 2.45
N VAL A 110 -9.61 -8.11 1.79
CA VAL A 110 -8.22 -7.65 1.96
C VAL A 110 -7.64 -7.24 0.62
N ILE A 111 -7.08 -6.04 0.57
CA ILE A 111 -6.19 -5.58 -0.50
C ILE A 111 -4.77 -5.58 0.05
N ALA A 112 -3.89 -6.36 -0.55
CA ALA A 112 -2.47 -6.37 -0.23
C ALA A 112 -1.72 -5.43 -1.16
N VAL A 113 -0.85 -4.60 -0.60
CA VAL A 113 0.09 -3.76 -1.35
C VAL A 113 1.49 -4.24 -1.02
N THR A 114 2.17 -4.84 -1.99
CA THR A 114 3.42 -5.58 -1.76
C THR A 114 4.28 -5.66 -3.02
N THR A 115 5.56 -5.97 -2.85
CA THR A 115 6.47 -6.27 -3.97
C THR A 115 6.39 -7.72 -4.42
N ASP A 116 5.81 -8.62 -3.60
CA ASP A 116 5.79 -10.06 -3.85
C ASP A 116 4.36 -10.60 -3.91
N PRO A 117 3.84 -10.86 -5.12
CA PRO A 117 2.49 -11.40 -5.29
C PRO A 117 2.35 -12.85 -4.80
N ASP A 118 3.45 -13.54 -4.51
CA ASP A 118 3.47 -14.91 -3.97
C ASP A 118 3.71 -14.95 -2.45
N SER A 119 3.70 -13.79 -1.81
CA SER A 119 3.95 -13.68 -0.36
C SER A 119 2.79 -14.19 0.50
N PRO A 120 3.03 -14.47 1.79
CA PRO A 120 1.96 -14.80 2.73
C PRO A 120 0.85 -13.75 2.81
N LEU A 121 1.21 -12.46 2.72
CA LEU A 121 0.22 -11.38 2.69
C LEU A 121 -0.66 -11.48 1.43
N ALA A 122 -0.06 -11.65 0.27
CA ALA A 122 -0.79 -11.80 -0.98
C ALA A 122 -1.72 -13.01 -0.96
N ALA A 123 -1.30 -14.12 -0.35
CA ALA A 123 -2.12 -15.33 -0.21
C ALA A 123 -3.39 -15.09 0.63
N ALA A 124 -3.36 -14.15 1.57
CA ALA A 124 -4.50 -13.78 2.41
C ALA A 124 -5.40 -12.71 1.78
N ALA A 125 -5.04 -12.18 0.61
CA ALA A 125 -5.73 -11.05 -0.01
C ALA A 125 -6.68 -11.48 -1.12
N ALA A 126 -7.80 -10.76 -1.24
CA ALA A 126 -8.71 -10.88 -2.38
C ALA A 126 -8.17 -10.14 -3.61
N MET A 127 -7.34 -9.12 -3.41
CA MET A 127 -6.73 -8.32 -4.45
C MET A 127 -5.30 -7.95 -4.06
N VAL A 128 -4.40 -7.99 -5.02
CA VAL A 128 -2.99 -7.60 -4.81
C VAL A 128 -2.66 -6.42 -5.71
N VAL A 129 -2.16 -5.34 -5.08
CA VAL A 129 -1.50 -4.24 -5.78
C VAL A 129 -0.01 -4.53 -5.78
N HIS A 130 0.50 -4.96 -6.92
CA HIS A 130 1.91 -5.31 -7.08
C HIS A 130 2.73 -4.06 -7.34
N VAL A 131 3.66 -3.75 -6.43
CA VAL A 131 4.62 -2.66 -6.56
C VAL A 131 6.01 -3.27 -6.74
N PRO A 132 6.54 -3.37 -7.99
CA PRO A 132 7.80 -4.07 -8.26
C PRO A 132 9.02 -3.23 -7.91
N ALA A 133 9.12 -2.80 -6.66
CA ALA A 133 10.22 -1.98 -6.15
C ALA A 133 11.14 -2.80 -5.26
N ALA A 134 12.39 -2.34 -5.10
CA ALA A 134 13.35 -3.01 -4.24
C ALA A 134 12.93 -2.95 -2.76
N THR A 135 13.12 -4.06 -2.07
CA THR A 135 13.01 -4.18 -0.61
C THR A 135 14.42 -4.37 0.00
N LYS A 136 14.48 -4.46 1.31
CA LYS A 136 15.73 -4.79 2.01
C LYS A 136 16.34 -6.13 1.59
N TYR A 137 15.56 -7.01 1.00
CA TYR A 137 15.99 -8.35 0.58
C TYR A 137 16.64 -8.38 -0.80
N ARG A 138 16.47 -7.34 -1.63
CA ARG A 138 17.04 -7.25 -2.99
C ARG A 138 16.80 -8.50 -3.81
N LYS A 139 15.57 -8.96 -3.88
CA LYS A 139 15.18 -10.18 -4.60
C LYS A 139 15.30 -9.98 -6.13
N PRO A 140 15.52 -11.07 -6.89
CA PRO A 140 15.41 -11.01 -8.35
C PRO A 140 14.06 -10.47 -8.80
N GLY A 141 14.05 -9.61 -9.81
CA GLY A 141 12.83 -8.99 -10.33
C GLY A 141 12.41 -7.69 -9.63
N GLU A 142 13.00 -7.38 -8.48
CA GLU A 142 12.81 -6.06 -7.86
C GLU A 142 13.62 -5.00 -8.62
N ALA A 143 13.03 -3.79 -8.78
CA ALA A 143 13.73 -2.67 -9.39
C ALA A 143 14.94 -2.28 -8.56
N ALA A 144 16.07 -2.03 -9.21
CA ALA A 144 17.32 -1.60 -8.54
C ALA A 144 17.13 -0.21 -7.92
N THR A 145 17.82 0.04 -6.81
CA THR A 145 17.76 1.32 -6.11
C THR A 145 19.09 1.65 -5.45
N ILE A 146 19.44 2.94 -5.40
CA ILE A 146 20.54 3.47 -4.58
C ILE A 146 20.08 3.74 -3.14
N GLN A 147 18.79 3.67 -2.88
CA GLN A 147 18.21 4.01 -1.59
C GLN A 147 18.23 2.81 -0.63
N PRO A 148 18.29 3.06 0.70
CA PRO A 148 18.31 1.97 1.66
C PRO A 148 16.96 1.28 1.82
N LEU A 149 17.02 0.01 2.22
CA LEU A 149 15.86 -0.78 2.66
C LEU A 149 14.72 -0.76 1.64
N SER A 150 13.52 -0.39 2.06
CA SER A 150 12.31 -0.36 1.23
C SER A 150 11.89 1.08 0.87
N SER A 151 12.81 2.03 0.85
CA SER A 151 12.49 3.44 0.57
C SER A 151 11.78 3.62 -0.76
N LEU A 152 12.24 2.97 -1.83
CA LEU A 152 11.62 3.08 -3.15
C LEU A 152 10.19 2.54 -3.13
N PHE A 153 9.95 1.40 -2.50
CA PHE A 153 8.61 0.86 -2.32
C PHE A 153 7.70 1.86 -1.61
N ASP A 154 8.14 2.44 -0.50
CA ASP A 154 7.34 3.38 0.29
C ASP A 154 7.00 4.64 -0.51
N GLN A 155 7.97 5.18 -1.27
CA GLN A 155 7.76 6.35 -2.13
C GLN A 155 6.72 6.09 -3.22
N VAL A 156 6.81 4.94 -3.88
CA VAL A 156 5.83 4.55 -4.90
C VAL A 156 4.45 4.34 -4.27
N CYS A 157 4.38 3.69 -3.11
CA CYS A 157 3.11 3.54 -2.38
C CYS A 157 2.46 4.88 -2.09
N HIS A 158 3.22 5.87 -1.62
CA HIS A 158 2.68 7.20 -1.33
C HIS A 158 2.05 7.83 -2.58
N ILE A 159 2.74 7.77 -3.70
CA ILE A 159 2.25 8.34 -4.97
C ILE A 159 1.00 7.61 -5.46
N VAL A 160 1.01 6.27 -5.49
CA VAL A 160 -0.14 5.52 -5.98
C VAL A 160 -1.34 5.63 -5.05
N PHE A 161 -1.14 5.77 -3.74
CA PHE A 161 -2.23 6.05 -2.82
C PHE A 161 -2.86 7.42 -3.07
N ASP A 162 -2.06 8.44 -3.36
CA ASP A 162 -2.59 9.75 -3.74
C ASP A 162 -3.39 9.67 -5.05
N ALA A 163 -2.91 8.92 -6.03
CA ALA A 163 -3.63 8.69 -7.29
C ALA A 163 -4.98 7.98 -7.03
N VAL A 164 -5.02 6.98 -6.18
CA VAL A 164 -6.25 6.29 -5.77
C VAL A 164 -7.23 7.26 -5.11
N CYS A 165 -6.75 8.13 -4.22
CA CYS A 165 -7.59 9.12 -3.55
C CYS A 165 -8.19 10.14 -4.53
N LEU A 166 -7.40 10.59 -5.50
CA LEU A 166 -7.91 11.46 -6.57
C LEU A 166 -8.97 10.75 -7.41
N ARG A 167 -8.73 9.49 -7.76
CA ARG A 167 -9.70 8.69 -8.50
C ARG A 167 -10.99 8.48 -7.72
N LEU A 168 -10.89 8.19 -6.43
CA LEU A 168 -12.04 8.06 -5.54
C LEU A 168 -12.84 9.36 -5.45
N ALA A 169 -12.18 10.51 -5.35
CA ALA A 169 -12.83 11.80 -5.35
C ALA A 169 -13.66 12.00 -6.63
N MET A 170 -13.11 11.64 -7.79
CA MET A 170 -13.84 11.72 -9.08
C MET A 170 -15.06 10.79 -9.12
N LEU A 171 -15.03 9.65 -8.44
CA LEU A 171 -16.18 8.74 -8.38
C LEU A 171 -17.30 9.26 -7.49
N ARG A 172 -17.00 10.20 -6.60
CA ARG A 172 -17.93 10.73 -5.59
C ARG A 172 -18.49 12.13 -5.91
N ASP A 173 -18.04 12.74 -7.00
CA ASP A 173 -18.52 14.06 -7.46
C ASP A 173 -19.90 13.99 -8.16
#